data_a82966e1ca0dded9e1d3e5556a1e7f84
#
_entry.id   a82966e1ca0dded9e1d3e5556a1e7f84
#
_cell.length_a   1.000
_cell.length_b   1.000
_cell.length_c   1.000
_cell.angle_alpha   90.00
_cell.angle_beta   90.00
_cell.angle_gamma   90.00
#
_symmetry.space_group_name_H-M   'P 1'
#
loop_
_entity.id
_entity.type
_entity.pdbx_description
1 polymer ?
#
loop_
_entity_poly.entity_id
_entity_poly.type
_entity_poly.pdbx_seq_one_letter_code
_entity_poly.pdbx_strand_id
1 'polypeptide(L)'
;WEFLPDLPLNEEELDFIEYYLGYRDQIRRNNILFTCAGLIDRLVRYDPNRYVICRGVKLVILMLHRLEEWVTGARSDMPKLLKEAVCTVRSILHGSELEEVLEQTSDEKARLSIYAIDKYDYLFRSTRLLSVKELLSIIYLLDVCRTAHRVAKEKKLNCTPKMVQAMEFSVEGVVHPFVKNAQRNNWDMFQGNISLFTGSNMAGKSTTLKALTLAVWLAHCGLPVFAESMTCPVYEGIYTSINLPDSLRDGRSHFMAEVLRIKEILIKVGSGKKCLVVLDEMFRGTNAKDAFEASVAVNELLRDFPHCHFLISTHILEYAKAFEHDCSCCFYYMEAEIKEDNFVCPHRLLKGISEARVGYWIVKKLLNMHELEIEKAR
;
A
#
# COMPACT_ATOMS: atom_id res chain seq x y z
N TRP A 1 18.58 8.34 -6.55
CA TRP A 1 17.91 7.57 -7.62
C TRP A 1 18.83 7.28 -8.81
N GLU A 2 19.87 8.10 -9.04
CA GLU A 2 20.91 7.89 -10.08
C GLU A 2 21.76 6.63 -9.84
N PHE A 3 21.62 6.00 -8.69
CA PHE A 3 22.36 4.81 -8.27
C PHE A 3 21.64 3.49 -8.54
N LEU A 4 20.38 3.54 -9.01
CA LEU A 4 19.62 2.31 -9.29
C LEU A 4 20.05 1.78 -10.68
N PRO A 5 20.45 0.50 -10.75
CA PRO A 5 20.79 -0.10 -12.05
C PRO A 5 19.54 -0.20 -12.93
N ASP A 6 19.75 -0.38 -14.21
CA ASP A 6 18.73 -0.99 -15.03
C ASP A 6 18.45 -2.39 -14.48
N LEU A 7 17.13 -2.73 -14.36
CA LEU A 7 16.80 -4.05 -13.83
C LEU A 7 17.48 -5.12 -14.67
N PRO A 8 18.09 -6.11 -14.01
CA PRO A 8 18.85 -7.13 -14.71
C PRO A 8 18.00 -7.99 -15.65
N LEU A 9 16.70 -8.09 -15.37
CA LEU A 9 15.76 -8.96 -16.06
C LEU A 9 14.41 -8.24 -16.19
N ASN A 10 13.63 -8.63 -17.21
CA ASN A 10 12.26 -8.18 -17.34
C ASN A 10 11.29 -9.02 -16.46
N GLU A 11 10.03 -8.59 -16.37
CA GLU A 11 9.01 -9.23 -15.54
C GLU A 11 8.79 -10.72 -15.91
N GLU A 12 8.70 -11.05 -17.20
CA GLU A 12 8.52 -12.43 -17.67
C GLU A 12 9.70 -13.34 -17.32
N GLU A 13 10.92 -12.80 -17.34
CA GLU A 13 12.15 -13.54 -16.98
C GLU A 13 12.21 -13.81 -15.48
N LEU A 14 11.82 -12.83 -14.65
CA LEU A 14 11.76 -12.97 -13.19
C LEU A 14 10.69 -13.99 -12.79
N ASP A 15 9.48 -13.91 -13.35
CA ASP A 15 8.41 -14.88 -13.13
C ASP A 15 8.84 -16.29 -13.52
N PHE A 16 9.57 -16.41 -14.63
CA PHE A 16 10.08 -17.70 -15.07
C PHE A 16 11.12 -18.28 -14.10
N ILE A 17 12.00 -17.44 -13.53
CA ILE A 17 12.97 -17.88 -12.50
C ILE A 17 12.23 -18.37 -11.26
N GLU A 18 11.21 -17.65 -10.77
CA GLU A 18 10.41 -18.11 -9.64
C GLU A 18 9.72 -19.45 -9.90
N TYR A 19 9.08 -19.56 -11.07
CA TYR A 19 8.49 -20.83 -11.51
C TYR A 19 9.51 -21.95 -11.52
N TYR A 20 10.69 -21.73 -12.11
CA TYR A 20 11.78 -22.70 -12.18
C TYR A 20 12.28 -23.09 -10.79
N LEU A 21 12.53 -22.16 -9.89
CA LEU A 21 12.98 -22.45 -8.52
C LEU A 21 11.95 -23.20 -7.69
N GLY A 22 10.66 -23.01 -7.99
CA GLY A 22 9.53 -23.73 -7.37
C GLY A 22 9.19 -25.06 -8.05
N TYR A 23 9.84 -25.37 -9.18
CA TYR A 23 9.50 -26.54 -10.00
C TYR A 23 9.80 -27.85 -9.26
N ARG A 24 8.81 -28.74 -9.10
CA ARG A 24 8.88 -29.94 -8.25
C ARG A 24 9.45 -31.19 -8.94
N ASP A 25 10.02 -31.07 -10.11
CA ASP A 25 10.64 -32.22 -10.78
C ASP A 25 11.91 -32.70 -10.04
N GLN A 26 12.28 -33.99 -10.22
CA GLN A 26 13.42 -34.58 -9.52
C GLN A 26 14.71 -33.81 -9.81
N ILE A 27 15.28 -33.24 -8.76
CA ILE A 27 16.60 -32.61 -8.79
C ILE A 27 17.64 -33.73 -8.87
N ARG A 28 18.35 -33.83 -9.99
CA ARG A 28 19.38 -34.85 -10.16
C ARG A 28 20.67 -34.43 -9.46
N ARG A 29 21.21 -35.26 -8.57
CA ARG A 29 22.50 -35.02 -7.97
C ARG A 29 23.59 -34.91 -9.03
N ASN A 30 24.51 -33.95 -8.90
CA ASN A 30 25.65 -33.75 -9.76
C ASN A 30 26.64 -34.94 -9.64
N ASN A 31 26.39 -36.00 -10.40
CA ASN A 31 27.25 -37.18 -10.50
C ASN A 31 27.33 -37.62 -11.98
N ILE A 32 28.57 -37.76 -12.47
CA ILE A 32 28.84 -38.17 -13.86
C ILE A 32 28.06 -39.45 -14.27
N LEU A 33 27.94 -40.40 -13.35
CA LEU A 33 27.18 -41.63 -13.60
C LEU A 33 25.67 -41.37 -13.81
N PHE A 34 25.08 -40.48 -13.05
CA PHE A 34 23.67 -40.08 -13.21
C PHE A 34 23.46 -39.23 -14.47
N THR A 35 24.44 -38.38 -14.82
CA THR A 35 24.39 -37.61 -16.07
C THR A 35 24.47 -38.54 -17.29
N CYS A 36 25.34 -39.55 -17.27
CA CYS A 36 25.46 -40.58 -18.33
C CYS A 36 24.19 -41.45 -18.42
N ALA A 37 23.65 -41.91 -17.29
CA ALA A 37 22.39 -42.66 -17.27
C ALA A 37 21.22 -41.80 -17.80
N GLY A 38 21.17 -40.51 -17.45
CA GLY A 38 20.22 -39.55 -17.98
C GLY A 38 20.36 -39.26 -19.45
N LEU A 39 21.58 -39.36 -20.04
CA LEU A 39 21.80 -39.25 -21.48
C LEU A 39 21.18 -40.40 -22.23
N ILE A 40 21.29 -41.63 -21.73
CA ILE A 40 20.68 -42.83 -22.32
C ILE A 40 19.16 -42.75 -22.26
N ASP A 41 18.60 -42.38 -21.14
CA ASP A 41 17.14 -42.17 -20.96
C ASP A 41 16.59 -41.08 -21.91
N ARG A 42 17.37 -40.01 -22.13
CA ARG A 42 17.06 -38.88 -23.02
C ARG A 42 17.12 -39.22 -24.53
N LEU A 43 17.89 -40.17 -24.93
CA LEU A 43 17.90 -40.66 -26.28
C LEU A 43 16.64 -41.47 -26.61
N VAL A 44 15.97 -41.99 -25.56
CA VAL A 44 14.80 -42.86 -25.68
C VAL A 44 13.48 -42.12 -25.41
N ARG A 45 13.51 -41.07 -24.60
CA ARG A 45 12.29 -40.34 -24.17
C ARG A 45 12.43 -38.84 -24.38
N TYR A 46 11.40 -38.22 -24.99
CA TYR A 46 11.23 -36.79 -25.03
C TYR A 46 10.87 -36.30 -23.63
N ASP A 47 11.72 -35.44 -23.01
CA ASP A 47 11.50 -34.83 -21.68
C ASP A 47 11.02 -33.39 -21.89
N PRO A 48 9.70 -33.11 -21.75
CA PRO A 48 9.15 -31.76 -21.88
C PRO A 48 9.63 -30.80 -20.78
N ASN A 49 10.07 -31.35 -19.66
CA ASN A 49 10.52 -30.57 -18.49
C ASN A 49 11.90 -29.95 -18.70
N ARG A 50 12.66 -30.49 -19.64
CA ARG A 50 14.01 -30.04 -19.94
C ARG A 50 14.08 -28.59 -20.40
N TYR A 51 13.05 -28.11 -21.10
CA TYR A 51 12.98 -26.71 -21.53
C TYR A 51 12.96 -25.78 -20.31
N VAL A 52 12.15 -26.11 -19.30
CA VAL A 52 12.04 -25.32 -18.06
C VAL A 52 13.37 -25.25 -17.33
N ILE A 53 14.05 -26.42 -17.19
CA ILE A 53 15.34 -26.50 -16.51
C ILE A 53 16.42 -25.72 -17.29
N CYS A 54 16.55 -25.97 -18.59
CA CYS A 54 17.57 -25.30 -19.41
C CYS A 54 17.39 -23.78 -19.44
N ARG A 55 16.17 -23.31 -19.62
CA ARG A 55 15.86 -21.87 -19.62
C ARG A 55 16.04 -21.26 -18.24
N GLY A 56 15.55 -21.93 -17.17
CA GLY A 56 15.70 -21.47 -15.80
C GLY A 56 17.15 -21.32 -15.38
N VAL A 57 18.00 -22.33 -15.66
CA VAL A 57 19.44 -22.27 -15.40
C VAL A 57 20.08 -21.08 -16.10
N LYS A 58 19.79 -20.88 -17.40
CA LYS A 58 20.34 -19.75 -18.16
C LYS A 58 19.93 -18.40 -17.62
N LEU A 59 18.66 -18.25 -17.26
CA LEU A 59 18.14 -16.99 -16.68
C LEU A 59 18.76 -16.69 -15.32
N VAL A 60 18.97 -17.71 -14.47
CA VAL A 60 19.71 -17.50 -13.21
C VAL A 60 21.16 -17.10 -13.47
N ILE A 61 21.86 -17.73 -14.42
CA ILE A 61 23.21 -17.32 -14.81
C ILE A 61 23.21 -15.84 -15.26
N LEU A 62 22.31 -15.45 -16.14
CA LEU A 62 22.17 -14.07 -16.60
C LEU A 62 21.92 -13.11 -15.44
N MET A 63 21.03 -13.49 -14.52
CA MET A 63 20.74 -12.71 -13.30
C MET A 63 22.02 -12.48 -12.45
N LEU A 64 22.81 -13.54 -12.24
CA LEU A 64 24.04 -13.43 -11.45
C LEU A 64 25.06 -12.50 -12.11
N HIS A 65 25.25 -12.58 -13.43
CA HIS A 65 26.13 -11.68 -14.17
C HIS A 65 25.69 -10.21 -14.07
N ARG A 66 24.38 -9.94 -14.22
CA ARG A 66 23.85 -8.58 -14.11
C ARG A 66 23.99 -8.01 -12.70
N LEU A 67 23.82 -8.84 -11.68
CA LEU A 67 24.07 -8.43 -10.29
C LEU A 67 25.55 -8.16 -10.05
N GLU A 68 26.47 -8.94 -10.63
CA GLU A 68 27.91 -8.70 -10.54
C GLU A 68 28.31 -7.39 -11.23
N GLU A 69 27.79 -7.11 -12.43
CA GLU A 69 27.97 -5.83 -13.12
C GLU A 69 27.53 -4.65 -12.25
N TRP A 70 26.37 -4.76 -11.60
CA TRP A 70 25.88 -3.73 -10.69
C TRP A 70 26.79 -3.53 -9.48
N VAL A 71 27.18 -4.61 -8.82
CA VAL A 71 28.07 -4.57 -7.64
C VAL A 71 29.43 -3.99 -7.95
N THR A 72 29.99 -4.34 -9.12
CA THR A 72 31.27 -3.84 -9.58
C THR A 72 31.22 -2.35 -9.94
N GLY A 73 30.10 -1.88 -10.52
CA GLY A 73 29.83 -0.47 -10.82
C GLY A 73 29.36 0.35 -9.63
N ALA A 74 29.27 -0.23 -8.43
CA ALA A 74 28.71 0.44 -7.26
C ALA A 74 29.57 1.60 -6.75
N ARG A 75 28.96 2.77 -6.54
CA ARG A 75 29.62 3.99 -6.09
C ARG A 75 29.62 4.11 -4.56
N SER A 76 30.65 4.77 -4.02
CA SER A 76 30.83 4.94 -2.56
C SER A 76 29.79 5.90 -1.91
N ASP A 77 29.19 6.78 -2.70
CA ASP A 77 28.22 7.80 -2.28
C ASP A 77 26.75 7.32 -2.29
N MET A 78 26.52 6.03 -2.55
CA MET A 78 25.18 5.42 -2.52
C MET A 78 24.45 5.56 -1.18
N PRO A 79 23.10 5.63 -1.16
CA PRO A 79 22.29 5.53 0.05
C PRO A 79 22.58 4.24 0.84
N LYS A 80 22.41 4.30 2.17
CA LYS A 80 22.69 3.18 3.09
C LYS A 80 22.03 1.87 2.66
N LEU A 81 20.73 1.91 2.31
CA LEU A 81 19.98 0.74 1.85
C LEU A 81 20.63 0.05 0.64
N LEU A 82 21.05 0.84 -0.36
CA LEU A 82 21.71 0.29 -1.54
C LEU A 82 23.11 -0.23 -1.23
N LYS A 83 23.85 0.40 -0.31
CA LYS A 83 25.16 -0.12 0.17
C LYS A 83 24.99 -1.49 0.84
N GLU A 84 23.99 -1.63 1.70
CA GLU A 84 23.67 -2.90 2.35
C GLU A 84 23.32 -3.97 1.32
N ALA A 85 22.48 -3.65 0.33
CA ALA A 85 22.14 -4.56 -0.76
C ALA A 85 23.39 -4.97 -1.58
N VAL A 86 24.26 -4.02 -1.94
CA VAL A 86 25.53 -4.32 -2.64
C VAL A 86 26.45 -5.22 -1.81
N CYS A 87 26.59 -4.96 -0.50
CA CYS A 87 27.36 -5.82 0.39
C CYS A 87 26.80 -7.24 0.46
N THR A 88 25.47 -7.39 0.55
CA THR A 88 24.82 -8.70 0.58
C THR A 88 25.01 -9.44 -0.73
N VAL A 89 24.78 -8.82 -1.89
CA VAL A 89 25.01 -9.44 -3.19
C VAL A 89 26.47 -9.88 -3.32
N ARG A 90 27.42 -9.03 -2.98
CA ARG A 90 28.85 -9.35 -3.02
C ARG A 90 29.20 -10.56 -2.13
N SER A 91 28.67 -10.62 -0.92
CA SER A 91 28.92 -11.72 0.01
C SER A 91 28.32 -13.06 -0.45
N ILE A 92 27.21 -13.01 -1.21
CA ILE A 92 26.57 -14.21 -1.77
C ILE A 92 27.32 -14.69 -3.01
N LEU A 93 27.73 -13.78 -3.89
CA LEU A 93 28.40 -14.13 -5.14
C LEU A 93 29.84 -14.61 -4.92
N HIS A 94 30.64 -13.86 -4.14
CA HIS A 94 32.04 -14.16 -3.96
C HIS A 94 32.29 -15.08 -2.76
N GLY A 95 33.31 -15.95 -2.91
CA GLY A 95 33.69 -16.95 -1.90
C GLY A 95 32.67 -18.09 -1.77
N SER A 96 31.78 -18.27 -2.75
CA SER A 96 30.81 -19.35 -2.79
C SER A 96 30.84 -20.11 -4.13
N GLU A 97 30.12 -21.24 -4.21
CA GLU A 97 30.01 -22.01 -5.46
C GLU A 97 29.30 -21.22 -6.59
N LEU A 98 28.66 -20.07 -6.26
CA LEU A 98 28.07 -19.19 -7.28
C LEU A 98 29.15 -18.39 -8.04
N GLU A 99 30.33 -18.22 -7.47
CA GLU A 99 31.45 -17.54 -8.15
C GLU A 99 31.88 -18.30 -9.42
N GLU A 100 31.93 -19.63 -9.36
CA GLU A 100 32.23 -20.47 -10.55
C GLU A 100 31.20 -20.29 -11.68
N VAL A 101 29.96 -19.87 -11.35
CA VAL A 101 28.91 -19.62 -12.34
C VAL A 101 29.22 -18.40 -13.18
N LEU A 102 29.90 -17.39 -12.60
CA LEU A 102 30.31 -16.16 -13.30
C LEU A 102 31.38 -16.40 -14.36
N GLU A 103 32.04 -17.56 -14.36
CA GLU A 103 32.95 -17.96 -15.43
C GLU A 103 32.20 -18.44 -16.69
N GLN A 104 30.91 -18.74 -16.56
CA GLN A 104 30.07 -19.13 -17.70
C GLN A 104 29.65 -17.91 -18.50
N THR A 105 29.37 -18.13 -19.78
CA THR A 105 28.85 -17.04 -20.62
C THR A 105 27.43 -16.64 -20.21
N SER A 106 27.16 -15.34 -20.17
CA SER A 106 25.83 -14.75 -19.97
C SER A 106 24.97 -14.74 -21.24
N ASP A 107 25.49 -15.17 -22.40
CA ASP A 107 24.73 -15.22 -23.64
C ASP A 107 23.67 -16.33 -23.58
N GLU A 108 22.40 -15.95 -23.58
CA GLU A 108 21.25 -16.88 -23.61
C GLU A 108 21.28 -17.84 -24.81
N LYS A 109 21.89 -17.42 -25.94
CA LYS A 109 22.01 -18.24 -27.15
C LYS A 109 23.13 -19.27 -27.06
N ALA A 110 24.06 -19.10 -26.11
CA ALA A 110 25.14 -20.05 -25.92
C ALA A 110 24.60 -21.41 -25.49
N ARG A 111 25.21 -22.45 -26.02
CA ARG A 111 24.87 -23.85 -25.67
C ARG A 111 25.66 -24.28 -24.44
N LEU A 112 24.98 -24.37 -23.29
CA LEU A 112 25.55 -25.05 -22.13
C LEU A 112 25.58 -26.57 -22.37
N SER A 113 26.64 -27.24 -21.91
CA SER A 113 26.68 -28.70 -21.91
C SER A 113 25.60 -29.26 -20.99
N ILE A 114 25.17 -30.50 -21.27
CA ILE A 114 24.16 -31.19 -20.46
C ILE A 114 24.65 -31.30 -18.98
N TYR A 115 25.94 -31.59 -18.80
CA TYR A 115 26.57 -31.67 -17.50
C TYR A 115 26.53 -30.32 -16.75
N ALA A 116 26.80 -29.23 -17.45
CA ALA A 116 26.72 -27.90 -16.85
C ALA A 116 25.29 -27.54 -16.41
N ILE A 117 24.30 -27.89 -17.23
CA ILE A 117 22.88 -27.67 -16.88
C ILE A 117 22.51 -28.47 -15.62
N ASP A 118 22.83 -29.76 -15.56
CA ASP A 118 22.52 -30.61 -14.41
C ASP A 118 23.27 -30.15 -13.16
N LYS A 119 24.54 -29.69 -13.29
CA LYS A 119 25.36 -29.12 -12.21
C LYS A 119 24.70 -27.87 -11.64
N TYR A 120 24.33 -26.91 -12.49
CA TYR A 120 23.79 -25.64 -12.03
C TYR A 120 22.32 -25.75 -11.61
N ASP A 121 21.54 -26.67 -12.19
CA ASP A 121 20.21 -26.98 -11.70
C ASP A 121 20.24 -27.49 -10.25
N TYR A 122 21.15 -28.41 -9.94
CA TYR A 122 21.35 -28.90 -8.56
C TYR A 122 21.81 -27.78 -7.64
N LEU A 123 22.74 -26.94 -8.09
CA LEU A 123 23.26 -25.81 -7.33
C LEU A 123 22.12 -24.83 -6.98
N PHE A 124 21.34 -24.38 -7.96
CA PHE A 124 20.32 -23.34 -7.79
C PHE A 124 19.08 -23.82 -7.05
N ARG A 125 18.60 -25.04 -7.30
CA ARG A 125 17.38 -25.57 -6.68
C ARG A 125 17.61 -26.42 -5.43
N SER A 126 18.86 -26.72 -5.06
CA SER A 126 19.19 -27.50 -3.88
C SER A 126 20.19 -26.80 -2.97
N THR A 127 21.46 -26.75 -3.36
CA THR A 127 22.55 -26.33 -2.48
C THR A 127 22.47 -24.84 -2.12
N ARG A 128 22.18 -23.98 -3.09
CA ARG A 128 22.17 -22.51 -2.98
C ARG A 128 20.80 -21.87 -3.22
N LEU A 129 19.72 -22.65 -3.07
CA LEU A 129 18.36 -22.16 -3.29
C LEU A 129 18.04 -20.92 -2.44
N LEU A 130 18.40 -20.91 -1.17
CA LEU A 130 18.15 -19.77 -0.29
C LEU A 130 18.92 -18.53 -0.72
N SER A 131 20.19 -18.69 -1.12
CA SER A 131 21.01 -17.59 -1.63
C SER A 131 20.44 -16.99 -2.92
N VAL A 132 19.98 -17.84 -3.86
CA VAL A 132 19.34 -17.37 -5.10
C VAL A 132 18.03 -16.64 -4.81
N LYS A 133 17.24 -17.12 -3.86
CA LYS A 133 16.00 -16.42 -3.44
C LYS A 133 16.29 -15.10 -2.74
N GLU A 134 17.37 -15.01 -1.98
CA GLU A 134 17.77 -13.75 -1.35
C GLU A 134 18.21 -12.72 -2.41
N LEU A 135 18.94 -13.14 -3.44
CA LEU A 135 19.28 -12.29 -4.58
C LEU A 135 18.03 -11.79 -5.33
N LEU A 136 17.05 -12.65 -5.55
CA LEU A 136 15.75 -12.25 -6.11
C LEU A 136 15.03 -11.21 -5.25
N SER A 137 15.05 -11.37 -3.93
CA SER A 137 14.44 -10.40 -3.00
C SER A 137 15.10 -9.02 -3.10
N ILE A 138 16.41 -8.98 -3.34
CA ILE A 138 17.14 -7.72 -3.58
C ILE A 138 16.70 -7.10 -4.93
N ILE A 139 16.55 -7.89 -5.99
CA ILE A 139 16.06 -7.40 -7.28
C ILE A 139 14.67 -6.80 -7.14
N TYR A 140 13.76 -7.45 -6.42
CA TYR A 140 12.42 -6.90 -6.15
C TYR A 140 12.47 -5.60 -5.36
N LEU A 141 13.36 -5.49 -4.37
CA LEU A 141 13.58 -4.24 -3.66
C LEU A 141 14.03 -3.11 -4.61
N LEU A 142 14.98 -3.41 -5.51
CA LEU A 142 15.46 -2.45 -6.51
C LEU A 142 14.36 -2.04 -7.49
N ASP A 143 13.51 -2.99 -7.89
CA ASP A 143 12.35 -2.71 -8.76
C ASP A 143 11.32 -1.81 -8.09
N VAL A 144 10.97 -2.08 -6.83
CA VAL A 144 10.09 -1.21 -6.03
C VAL A 144 10.67 0.20 -5.94
N CYS A 145 11.97 0.34 -5.62
CA CYS A 145 12.63 1.65 -5.55
C CYS A 145 12.61 2.37 -6.90
N ARG A 146 12.87 1.66 -8.00
CA ARG A 146 12.86 2.22 -9.36
C ARG A 146 11.45 2.67 -9.78
N THR A 147 10.45 1.83 -9.52
CA THR A 147 9.05 2.13 -9.83
C THR A 147 8.56 3.32 -9.01
N ALA A 148 8.88 3.37 -7.72
CA ALA A 148 8.57 4.51 -6.86
C ALA A 148 9.20 5.82 -7.39
N HIS A 149 10.47 5.77 -7.81
CA HIS A 149 11.13 6.92 -8.43
C HIS A 149 10.45 7.36 -9.73
N ARG A 150 10.15 6.42 -10.63
CA ARG A 150 9.47 6.71 -11.90
C ARG A 150 8.12 7.38 -11.65
N VAL A 151 7.29 6.82 -10.76
CA VAL A 151 5.99 7.39 -10.39
C VAL A 151 6.16 8.77 -9.76
N ALA A 152 7.11 8.94 -8.85
CA ALA A 152 7.39 10.23 -8.22
C ALA A 152 7.76 11.30 -9.27
N LYS A 153 8.61 10.96 -10.24
CA LYS A 153 9.00 11.85 -11.33
C LYS A 153 7.83 12.19 -12.25
N GLU A 154 7.08 11.19 -12.71
CA GLU A 154 5.91 11.35 -13.60
C GLU A 154 4.81 12.19 -12.93
N LYS A 155 4.55 11.95 -11.66
CA LYS A 155 3.52 12.65 -10.88
C LYS A 155 4.03 13.92 -10.21
N LYS A 156 5.31 14.27 -10.38
CA LYS A 156 5.97 15.42 -9.74
C LYS A 156 5.83 15.41 -8.21
N LEU A 157 6.00 14.22 -7.60
CA LEU A 157 5.95 14.05 -6.15
C LEU A 157 7.31 14.42 -5.56
N ASN A 158 7.35 15.50 -4.81
CA ASN A 158 8.58 15.98 -4.16
C ASN A 158 8.54 15.80 -2.63
N CYS A 159 7.44 15.29 -2.08
CA CYS A 159 7.26 15.14 -0.64
C CYS A 159 7.84 13.83 -0.15
N THR A 160 8.95 13.94 0.60
CA THR A 160 9.45 12.87 1.47
C THR A 160 8.94 13.14 2.88
N PRO A 161 8.10 12.25 3.45
CA PRO A 161 7.50 12.50 4.76
C PRO A 161 8.57 12.54 5.86
N LYS A 162 8.40 13.48 6.81
CA LYS A 162 9.21 13.52 8.03
C LYS A 162 8.55 12.63 9.08
N MET A 163 9.17 11.48 9.37
CA MET A 163 8.72 10.57 10.43
C MET A 163 9.18 11.05 11.80
N VAL A 164 8.26 11.14 12.77
CA VAL A 164 8.54 11.65 14.12
C VAL A 164 8.06 10.68 15.20
N GLN A 165 8.67 10.73 16.38
CA GLN A 165 8.24 9.91 17.52
C GLN A 165 7.09 10.57 18.31
N ALA A 166 6.97 11.90 18.24
CA ALA A 166 5.86 12.64 18.82
C ALA A 166 4.56 12.33 18.09
N MET A 167 3.42 12.51 18.79
CA MET A 167 2.09 12.37 18.20
C MET A 167 1.68 13.67 17.48
N GLU A 168 2.53 14.14 16.57
CA GLU A 168 2.31 15.33 15.75
C GLU A 168 2.09 14.88 14.31
N PHE A 169 0.90 15.15 13.78
CA PHE A 169 0.58 14.83 12.41
C PHE A 169 0.10 16.07 11.67
N SER A 170 0.78 16.39 10.58
CA SER A 170 0.38 17.45 9.65
C SER A 170 0.68 17.08 8.21
N VAL A 171 -0.17 17.50 7.31
CA VAL A 171 0.02 17.34 5.88
C VAL A 171 -0.51 18.55 5.12
N GLU A 172 0.27 19.03 4.17
CA GLU A 172 -0.10 20.13 3.27
C GLU A 172 -0.26 19.62 1.85
N GLY A 173 -1.30 20.09 1.19
CA GLY A 173 -1.56 19.80 -0.22
C GLY A 173 -1.79 18.34 -0.52
N VAL A 174 -2.35 17.54 0.42
CA VAL A 174 -2.65 16.12 0.17
C VAL A 174 -3.73 15.95 -0.88
N VAL A 175 -3.52 14.97 -1.78
CA VAL A 175 -4.48 14.58 -2.83
C VAL A 175 -4.64 13.07 -2.91
N HIS A 176 -5.80 12.63 -3.36
CA HIS A 176 -6.00 11.22 -3.70
C HIS A 176 -5.46 10.92 -5.10
N PRO A 177 -4.50 9.98 -5.28
CA PRO A 177 -3.77 9.77 -6.54
C PRO A 177 -4.65 9.39 -7.74
N PHE A 178 -5.81 8.79 -7.51
CA PHE A 178 -6.72 8.33 -8.55
C PHE A 178 -7.85 9.32 -8.87
N VAL A 179 -7.90 10.48 -8.21
CA VAL A 179 -8.86 11.54 -8.51
C VAL A 179 -8.22 12.52 -9.48
N LYS A 180 -8.82 12.66 -10.67
CA LYS A 180 -8.39 13.65 -11.66
C LYS A 180 -8.68 15.05 -11.14
N ASN A 181 -7.70 15.97 -11.31
CA ASN A 181 -7.81 17.35 -10.86
C ASN A 181 -8.24 17.50 -9.40
N ALA A 182 -7.73 16.60 -8.52
CA ALA A 182 -8.05 16.62 -7.12
C ALA A 182 -7.69 17.96 -6.47
N GLN A 183 -8.60 18.50 -5.65
CA GLN A 183 -8.34 19.65 -4.81
C GLN A 183 -7.27 19.27 -3.76
N ARG A 184 -6.23 20.14 -3.64
CA ARG A 184 -5.22 20.00 -2.60
C ARG A 184 -5.79 20.44 -1.26
N ASN A 185 -5.62 19.62 -0.23
CA ASN A 185 -6.13 19.89 1.09
C ASN A 185 -5.02 19.84 2.14
N ASN A 186 -5.17 20.69 3.15
CA ASN A 186 -4.29 20.73 4.31
C ASN A 186 -5.02 20.16 5.51
N TRP A 187 -4.31 19.40 6.33
CA TRP A 187 -4.85 18.85 7.56
C TRP A 187 -3.76 18.73 8.61
N ASP A 188 -4.11 19.03 9.85
CA ASP A 188 -3.19 18.95 11.00
C ASP A 188 -3.87 18.37 12.24
N MET A 189 -3.10 17.74 13.12
CA MET A 189 -3.50 17.31 14.45
C MET A 189 -2.34 17.52 15.42
N PHE A 190 -2.30 18.71 16.02
CA PHE A 190 -1.31 19.07 17.03
C PHE A 190 -1.87 18.99 18.47
N GLN A 191 -3.19 18.98 18.60
CA GLN A 191 -3.89 18.89 19.87
C GLN A 191 -5.01 17.87 19.75
N GLY A 192 -5.28 17.15 20.84
CA GLY A 192 -6.25 16.07 20.84
C GLY A 192 -5.76 14.83 20.10
N ASN A 193 -6.64 13.85 19.99
CA ASN A 193 -6.35 12.58 19.32
C ASN A 193 -7.46 12.14 18.36
N ILE A 194 -8.56 12.91 18.26
CA ILE A 194 -9.72 12.62 17.41
C ILE A 194 -9.95 13.78 16.43
N SER A 195 -9.98 13.48 15.12
CA SER A 195 -10.42 14.43 14.09
C SER A 195 -11.78 14.02 13.56
N LEU A 196 -12.77 14.89 13.72
CA LEU A 196 -14.12 14.70 13.18
C LEU A 196 -14.28 15.46 11.86
N PHE A 197 -14.61 14.73 10.80
CA PHE A 197 -14.83 15.26 9.45
C PHE A 197 -16.32 15.32 9.15
N THR A 198 -16.86 16.53 9.03
CA THR A 198 -18.28 16.77 8.74
C THR A 198 -18.50 17.23 7.30
N GLY A 199 -19.75 17.27 6.87
CA GLY A 199 -20.14 17.74 5.53
C GLY A 199 -21.15 16.81 4.86
N SER A 200 -21.75 17.31 3.78
CA SER A 200 -22.74 16.56 3.02
C SER A 200 -22.18 15.30 2.38
N ASN A 201 -23.04 14.36 2.05
CA ASN A 201 -22.66 13.25 1.19
C ASN A 201 -22.22 13.82 -0.17
N MET A 202 -21.27 13.18 -0.83
CA MET A 202 -20.61 13.62 -2.07
C MET A 202 -19.63 14.81 -1.93
N ALA A 203 -19.52 15.48 -0.76
CA ALA A 203 -18.56 16.57 -0.59
C ALA A 203 -17.08 16.14 -0.61
N GLY A 204 -16.80 14.82 -0.45
CA GLY A 204 -15.44 14.27 -0.55
C GLY A 204 -14.84 13.81 0.78
N LYS A 205 -15.61 13.68 1.88
CA LYS A 205 -15.14 13.21 3.20
C LYS A 205 -14.35 11.89 3.10
N SER A 206 -14.98 10.83 2.59
CA SER A 206 -14.36 9.50 2.45
C SER A 206 -13.13 9.53 1.55
N THR A 207 -13.14 10.34 0.49
CA THR A 207 -11.98 10.51 -0.41
C THR A 207 -10.81 11.17 0.31
N THR A 208 -11.07 12.18 1.13
CA THR A 208 -10.04 12.84 1.94
C THR A 208 -9.47 11.89 2.99
N LEU A 209 -10.32 11.14 3.71
CA LEU A 209 -9.85 10.12 4.66
C LEU A 209 -8.99 9.06 3.99
N LYS A 210 -9.38 8.57 2.80
CA LYS A 210 -8.58 7.63 2.02
C LYS A 210 -7.24 8.23 1.59
N ALA A 211 -7.23 9.50 1.17
CA ALA A 211 -6.00 10.21 0.79
C ALA A 211 -5.02 10.33 1.97
N LEU A 212 -5.52 10.74 3.15
CA LEU A 212 -4.73 10.82 4.38
C LEU A 212 -4.19 9.44 4.79
N THR A 213 -5.04 8.42 4.79
CA THR A 213 -4.65 7.05 5.15
C THR A 213 -3.58 6.50 4.21
N LEU A 214 -3.75 6.71 2.90
CA LEU A 214 -2.79 6.29 1.89
C LEU A 214 -1.44 7.01 2.04
N ALA A 215 -1.47 8.32 2.34
CA ALA A 215 -0.26 9.08 2.59
C ALA A 215 0.51 8.53 3.80
N VAL A 216 -0.18 8.20 4.91
CA VAL A 216 0.43 7.55 6.08
C VAL A 216 1.01 6.18 5.73
N TRP A 217 0.27 5.36 4.98
CA TRP A 217 0.74 4.04 4.58
C TRP A 217 1.99 4.12 3.72
N LEU A 218 2.01 5.01 2.70
CA LEU A 218 3.19 5.25 1.85
C LEU A 218 4.39 5.75 2.67
N ALA A 219 4.15 6.67 3.63
CA ALA A 219 5.19 7.16 4.53
C ALA A 219 5.87 6.03 5.32
N HIS A 220 5.07 5.09 5.85
CA HIS A 220 5.59 3.92 6.58
C HIS A 220 6.31 2.92 5.69
N CYS A 221 5.99 2.89 4.40
CA CYS A 221 6.75 2.13 3.39
C CYS A 221 8.05 2.84 2.95
N GLY A 222 8.34 4.05 3.44
CA GLY A 222 9.49 4.85 3.00
C GLY A 222 9.33 5.43 1.59
N LEU A 223 8.10 5.53 1.09
CA LEU A 223 7.79 6.00 -0.26
C LEU A 223 7.40 7.48 -0.25
N PRO A 224 7.61 8.21 -1.37
CA PRO A 224 7.08 9.55 -1.56
C PRO A 224 5.55 9.57 -1.45
N VAL A 225 5.01 10.65 -0.88
CA VAL A 225 3.57 10.80 -0.67
C VAL A 225 2.96 11.83 -1.63
N PHE A 226 1.66 11.70 -1.90
CA PHE A 226 0.88 12.60 -2.73
C PHE A 226 0.48 13.85 -1.94
N ALA A 227 1.47 14.62 -1.49
CA ALA A 227 1.33 15.85 -0.73
C ALA A 227 2.47 16.82 -1.06
N GLU A 228 2.41 18.05 -0.57
CA GLU A 228 3.49 19.06 -0.67
C GLU A 228 4.46 18.92 0.49
N SER A 229 3.95 18.76 1.71
CA SER A 229 4.73 18.45 2.89
C SER A 229 3.97 17.50 3.82
N MET A 230 4.69 16.71 4.63
CA MET A 230 4.09 15.82 5.62
C MET A 230 5.02 15.58 6.80
N THR A 231 4.49 15.77 8.01
CA THR A 231 5.08 15.26 9.26
C THR A 231 4.14 14.19 9.80
N CYS A 232 4.65 13.01 10.09
CA CYS A 232 3.84 11.86 10.46
C CYS A 232 4.45 11.11 11.65
N PRO A 233 3.65 10.77 12.67
CA PRO A 233 4.07 9.85 13.72
C PRO A 233 4.41 8.48 13.17
N VAL A 234 5.33 7.79 13.82
CA VAL A 234 5.56 6.37 13.55
C VAL A 234 4.44 5.57 14.22
N TYR A 235 3.51 5.05 13.41
CA TYR A 235 2.45 4.16 13.87
C TYR A 235 2.89 2.70 13.77
N GLU A 236 2.48 1.89 14.76
CA GLU A 236 2.67 0.44 14.80
C GLU A 236 1.50 -0.31 14.15
N GLY A 237 0.40 0.39 13.89
CA GLY A 237 -0.79 -0.17 13.23
C GLY A 237 -1.64 0.91 12.56
N ILE A 238 -2.21 0.55 11.39
CA ILE A 238 -3.20 1.36 10.67
C ILE A 238 -4.46 0.51 10.54
N TYR A 239 -5.56 0.97 11.10
CA TYR A 239 -6.84 0.25 11.09
C TYR A 239 -7.91 1.10 10.43
N THR A 240 -8.67 0.52 9.53
CA THR A 240 -9.70 1.24 8.80
C THR A 240 -11.05 0.53 8.87
N SER A 241 -12.12 1.30 8.95
CA SER A 241 -13.49 0.88 8.70
C SER A 241 -14.10 1.83 7.66
N ILE A 242 -13.76 1.58 6.39
CA ILE A 242 -14.20 2.38 5.24
C ILE A 242 -14.90 1.44 4.27
N ASN A 243 -16.17 1.73 3.94
CA ASN A 243 -16.99 0.94 3.00
C ASN A 243 -16.92 -0.57 3.30
N LEU A 244 -17.40 -0.99 4.47
CA LEU A 244 -17.53 -2.41 4.77
C LEU A 244 -18.51 -3.04 3.77
N PRO A 245 -18.10 -4.10 3.05
CA PRO A 245 -18.98 -4.78 2.12
C PRO A 245 -20.11 -5.47 2.89
N ASP A 246 -21.31 -5.47 2.30
CA ASP A 246 -22.43 -6.24 2.83
C ASP A 246 -22.09 -7.72 2.82
N SER A 247 -21.89 -8.31 3.97
CA SER A 247 -21.66 -9.75 4.10
C SER A 247 -22.99 -10.50 4.13
N LEU A 248 -23.65 -10.60 2.97
CA LEU A 248 -24.84 -11.42 2.80
C LEU A 248 -24.62 -12.90 3.18
N ARG A 249 -23.37 -13.35 3.20
CA ARG A 249 -23.01 -14.74 3.52
C ARG A 249 -23.13 -15.12 4.99
N ASP A 250 -22.99 -14.17 5.92
CA ASP A 250 -22.94 -14.48 7.37
C ASP A 250 -24.30 -14.21 8.06
N GLY A 251 -25.34 -13.76 7.35
CA GLY A 251 -26.67 -13.50 7.92
C GLY A 251 -26.69 -12.40 9.02
N ARG A 252 -25.60 -11.64 9.15
CA ARG A 252 -25.48 -10.56 10.15
C ARG A 252 -25.95 -9.25 9.55
N SER A 253 -26.66 -8.43 10.37
CA SER A 253 -27.01 -7.09 9.94
C SER A 253 -25.74 -6.25 9.76
N HIS A 254 -25.74 -5.30 8.81
CA HIS A 254 -24.63 -4.37 8.56
C HIS A 254 -24.17 -3.68 9.85
N PHE A 255 -25.11 -3.26 10.68
CA PHE A 255 -24.84 -2.67 12.00
C PHE A 255 -24.01 -3.58 12.91
N MET A 256 -24.36 -4.87 13.02
CA MET A 256 -23.61 -5.82 13.85
C MET A 256 -22.19 -6.02 13.34
N ALA A 257 -21.98 -6.03 12.02
CA ALA A 257 -20.64 -6.14 11.43
C ALA A 257 -19.79 -4.92 11.76
N GLU A 258 -20.36 -3.70 11.72
CA GLU A 258 -19.69 -2.47 12.13
C GLU A 258 -19.31 -2.49 13.61
N VAL A 259 -20.23 -2.88 14.50
CA VAL A 259 -19.96 -3.00 15.95
C VAL A 259 -18.82 -3.97 16.24
N LEU A 260 -18.82 -5.15 15.60
CA LEU A 260 -17.76 -6.14 15.75
C LEU A 260 -16.42 -5.61 15.24
N ARG A 261 -16.41 -4.88 14.13
CA ARG A 261 -15.21 -4.26 13.58
C ARG A 261 -14.63 -3.21 14.53
N ILE A 262 -15.46 -2.34 15.09
CA ILE A 262 -15.05 -1.35 16.09
C ILE A 262 -14.50 -2.05 17.33
N LYS A 263 -15.15 -3.11 17.81
CA LYS A 263 -14.65 -3.92 18.93
C LYS A 263 -13.26 -4.48 18.66
N GLU A 264 -13.02 -5.05 17.49
CA GLU A 264 -11.68 -5.54 17.09
C GLU A 264 -10.63 -4.43 17.12
N ILE A 265 -10.97 -3.25 16.60
CA ILE A 265 -10.09 -2.08 16.59
C ILE A 265 -9.78 -1.64 18.04
N LEU A 266 -10.79 -1.54 18.90
CA LEU A 266 -10.61 -1.15 20.31
C LEU A 266 -9.68 -2.13 21.06
N ILE A 267 -9.78 -3.44 20.80
CA ILE A 267 -8.86 -4.42 21.36
C ILE A 267 -7.41 -4.16 20.92
N LYS A 268 -7.21 -3.80 19.65
CA LYS A 268 -5.87 -3.50 19.12
C LYS A 268 -5.31 -2.20 19.69
N VAL A 269 -6.12 -1.16 19.77
CA VAL A 269 -5.77 0.15 20.36
C VAL A 269 -5.45 -0.01 21.84
N GLY A 270 -6.23 -0.78 22.59
CA GLY A 270 -6.02 -1.09 24.00
C GLY A 270 -4.71 -1.83 24.33
N SER A 271 -3.98 -2.31 23.34
CA SER A 271 -2.65 -2.93 23.53
C SER A 271 -1.52 -1.91 23.83
N GLY A 272 -1.80 -0.61 23.86
CA GLY A 272 -0.83 0.46 24.12
C GLY A 272 0.05 0.85 22.95
N LYS A 273 -0.21 0.29 21.75
CA LYS A 273 0.50 0.60 20.52
C LYS A 273 0.03 1.91 19.90
N LYS A 274 0.95 2.67 19.31
CA LYS A 274 0.61 3.85 18.53
C LYS A 274 -0.11 3.44 17.25
N CYS A 275 -1.37 3.83 17.10
CA CYS A 275 -2.19 3.43 15.97
C CYS A 275 -2.84 4.64 15.28
N LEU A 276 -3.00 4.53 13.95
CA LEU A 276 -3.93 5.37 13.20
C LEU A 276 -5.21 4.56 12.95
N VAL A 277 -6.35 5.11 13.35
CA VAL A 277 -7.66 4.51 13.14
C VAL A 277 -8.50 5.43 12.28
N VAL A 278 -9.12 4.88 11.22
CA VAL A 278 -9.96 5.64 10.30
C VAL A 278 -11.34 5.01 10.21
N LEU A 279 -12.37 5.76 10.62
CA LEU A 279 -13.76 5.32 10.67
C LEU A 279 -14.60 6.22 9.75
N ASP A 280 -15.16 5.64 8.71
CA ASP A 280 -15.96 6.38 7.72
C ASP A 280 -17.46 6.11 7.96
N GLU A 281 -18.15 7.13 8.48
CA GLU A 281 -19.60 7.13 8.77
C GLU A 281 -20.07 5.92 9.58
N MET A 282 -19.69 5.88 10.88
CA MET A 282 -20.06 4.79 11.78
C MET A 282 -21.58 4.62 11.89
N PHE A 283 -22.00 3.37 12.00
CA PHE A 283 -23.38 2.96 12.32
C PHE A 283 -24.45 3.38 11.30
N ARG A 284 -24.12 3.28 10.00
CA ARG A 284 -25.07 3.54 8.92
C ARG A 284 -26.26 2.58 8.89
N GLY A 285 -26.10 1.39 9.44
CA GLY A 285 -27.07 0.30 9.38
C GLY A 285 -28.18 0.33 10.42
N THR A 286 -28.38 1.47 11.14
CA THR A 286 -29.43 1.61 12.16
C THR A 286 -30.19 2.93 12.05
N ASN A 287 -31.16 3.18 12.93
CA ASN A 287 -31.89 4.44 12.97
C ASN A 287 -30.99 5.60 13.45
N ALA A 288 -31.37 6.85 13.12
CA ALA A 288 -30.55 8.02 13.37
C ALA A 288 -30.23 8.26 14.85
N LYS A 289 -31.18 7.92 15.76
CA LYS A 289 -30.99 8.11 17.20
C LYS A 289 -29.97 7.12 17.76
N ASP A 290 -30.10 5.83 17.40
CA ASP A 290 -29.14 4.81 17.84
C ASP A 290 -27.75 5.05 17.25
N ALA A 291 -27.66 5.49 15.98
CA ALA A 291 -26.40 5.87 15.34
C ALA A 291 -25.70 7.01 16.07
N PHE A 292 -26.46 8.05 16.48
CA PHE A 292 -25.97 9.15 17.26
C PHE A 292 -25.45 8.69 18.64
N GLU A 293 -26.28 7.99 19.42
CA GLU A 293 -25.93 7.53 20.77
C GLU A 293 -24.72 6.59 20.75
N ALA A 294 -24.67 5.65 19.79
CA ALA A 294 -23.54 4.74 19.61
C ALA A 294 -22.25 5.50 19.21
N SER A 295 -22.35 6.50 18.32
CA SER A 295 -21.20 7.31 17.91
C SER A 295 -20.63 8.12 19.09
N VAL A 296 -21.49 8.69 19.91
CA VAL A 296 -21.09 9.39 21.14
C VAL A 296 -20.36 8.44 22.09
N ALA A 297 -20.97 7.28 22.38
CA ALA A 297 -20.36 6.28 23.28
C ALA A 297 -18.99 5.79 22.80
N VAL A 298 -18.83 5.54 21.50
CA VAL A 298 -17.53 5.17 20.92
C VAL A 298 -16.53 6.31 21.06
N ASN A 299 -16.91 7.53 20.73
CA ASN A 299 -16.00 8.69 20.83
C ASN A 299 -15.50 8.91 22.29
N GLU A 300 -16.37 8.74 23.28
CA GLU A 300 -15.99 8.79 24.68
C GLU A 300 -14.93 7.75 25.05
N LEU A 301 -15.00 6.54 24.49
CA LEU A 301 -13.99 5.52 24.68
C LEU A 301 -12.67 5.86 23.96
N LEU A 302 -12.74 6.44 22.74
CA LEU A 302 -11.55 6.72 21.93
C LEU A 302 -10.65 7.80 22.51
N ARG A 303 -11.20 8.79 23.22
CA ARG A 303 -10.41 9.86 23.86
C ARG A 303 -9.44 9.35 24.93
N ASP A 304 -9.72 8.18 25.52
CA ASP A 304 -8.86 7.56 26.53
C ASP A 304 -7.58 6.94 25.96
N PHE A 305 -7.37 7.01 24.63
CA PHE A 305 -6.18 6.50 23.94
C PHE A 305 -5.35 7.63 23.29
N PRO A 306 -4.69 8.52 24.07
CA PRO A 306 -3.94 9.67 23.54
C PRO A 306 -2.72 9.28 22.70
N HIS A 307 -2.30 8.02 22.75
CA HIS A 307 -1.23 7.44 21.92
C HIS A 307 -1.68 6.98 20.53
N CYS A 308 -2.96 7.18 20.19
CA CYS A 308 -3.53 6.84 18.89
C CYS A 308 -4.15 8.08 18.25
N HIS A 309 -4.23 8.11 16.92
CA HIS A 309 -5.01 9.10 16.20
C HIS A 309 -6.24 8.46 15.56
N PHE A 310 -7.38 9.16 15.69
CA PHE A 310 -8.67 8.73 15.16
C PHE A 310 -9.17 9.74 14.12
N LEU A 311 -9.38 9.31 12.89
CA LEU A 311 -9.98 10.11 11.84
C LEU A 311 -11.39 9.57 11.59
N ILE A 312 -12.40 10.36 11.90
CA ILE A 312 -13.80 9.92 11.87
C ILE A 312 -14.60 10.83 10.97
N SER A 313 -15.22 10.31 9.91
CA SER A 313 -16.20 11.07 9.16
C SER A 313 -17.61 10.83 9.71
N THR A 314 -18.42 11.85 9.64
CA THR A 314 -19.84 11.75 10.00
C THR A 314 -20.71 12.71 9.17
N HIS A 315 -21.94 12.32 8.92
CA HIS A 315 -22.98 13.20 8.42
C HIS A 315 -23.95 13.63 9.53
N ILE A 316 -23.79 13.11 10.74
CA ILE A 316 -24.60 13.44 11.94
C ILE A 316 -23.97 14.67 12.60
N LEU A 317 -24.52 15.85 12.32
CA LEU A 317 -23.98 17.10 12.83
C LEU A 317 -24.15 17.23 14.35
N GLU A 318 -25.21 16.68 14.91
CA GLU A 318 -25.48 16.63 16.34
C GLU A 318 -24.35 15.91 17.11
N TYR A 319 -23.80 14.83 16.49
CA TYR A 319 -22.65 14.12 17.06
C TYR A 319 -21.40 15.02 17.12
N ALA A 320 -21.08 15.71 16.04
CA ALA A 320 -19.93 16.63 16.05
C ALA A 320 -20.11 17.78 17.07
N LYS A 321 -21.33 18.35 17.15
CA LYS A 321 -21.65 19.41 18.10
C LYS A 321 -21.59 18.97 19.57
N ALA A 322 -21.90 17.70 19.87
CA ALA A 322 -21.81 17.15 21.21
C ALA A 322 -20.38 17.21 21.79
N PHE A 323 -19.36 17.24 20.93
CA PHE A 323 -17.94 17.30 21.31
C PHE A 323 -17.27 18.62 20.93
N GLU A 324 -18.02 19.66 20.55
CA GLU A 324 -17.45 20.94 20.06
C GLU A 324 -16.50 21.63 21.09
N HIS A 325 -16.70 21.38 22.35
CA HIS A 325 -15.86 21.93 23.43
C HIS A 325 -14.88 20.90 24.03
N ASP A 326 -14.80 19.71 23.48
CA ASP A 326 -13.88 18.67 23.96
C ASP A 326 -12.49 18.88 23.34
N CYS A 327 -11.49 19.12 24.20
CA CYS A 327 -10.11 19.37 23.78
C CYS A 327 -9.42 18.15 23.12
N SER A 328 -9.99 16.95 23.25
CA SER A 328 -9.52 15.76 22.54
C SER A 328 -9.92 15.74 21.06
N CYS A 329 -10.86 16.61 20.66
CA CYS A 329 -11.45 16.61 19.32
C CYS A 329 -11.00 17.84 18.51
N CYS A 330 -10.62 17.59 17.24
CA CYS A 330 -10.42 18.59 16.20
C CYS A 330 -11.52 18.45 15.15
N PHE A 331 -11.99 19.54 14.61
CA PHE A 331 -13.12 19.55 13.68
C PHE A 331 -12.70 20.07 12.32
N TYR A 332 -13.10 19.34 11.30
CA TYR A 332 -12.91 19.68 9.90
C TYR A 332 -14.21 19.45 9.12
N TYR A 333 -14.45 20.24 8.09
CA TYR A 333 -15.58 20.02 7.22
C TYR A 333 -15.19 20.17 5.75
N MET A 334 -15.88 19.42 4.90
CA MET A 334 -15.79 19.58 3.46
C MET A 334 -16.73 20.69 3.01
N GLU A 335 -16.16 21.70 2.34
CA GLU A 335 -16.89 22.85 1.85
C GLU A 335 -17.95 22.43 0.81
N ALA A 336 -19.15 22.96 0.97
CA ALA A 336 -20.25 22.78 0.06
C ALA A 336 -21.06 24.07 -0.01
N GLU A 337 -21.27 24.59 -1.22
CA GLU A 337 -21.92 25.87 -1.46
C GLU A 337 -23.09 25.71 -2.43
N ILE A 338 -24.11 26.55 -2.25
CA ILE A 338 -25.19 26.73 -3.22
C ILE A 338 -24.95 28.05 -3.90
N LYS A 339 -24.56 28.02 -5.20
CA LYS A 339 -24.31 29.22 -6.02
C LYS A 339 -25.29 29.23 -7.19
N GLU A 340 -25.99 30.37 -7.38
CA GLU A 340 -26.89 30.57 -8.52
C GLU A 340 -27.81 29.37 -8.79
N ASP A 341 -28.38 28.85 -7.72
CA ASP A 341 -29.26 27.68 -7.79
C ASP A 341 -28.59 26.37 -8.25
N ASN A 342 -27.26 26.27 -8.17
CA ASN A 342 -26.49 25.07 -8.39
C ASN A 342 -25.72 24.65 -7.12
N PHE A 343 -25.69 23.35 -6.89
CA PHE A 343 -24.85 22.79 -5.82
C PHE A 343 -23.43 22.61 -6.31
N VAL A 344 -22.47 23.22 -5.61
CA VAL A 344 -21.05 23.14 -5.92
C VAL A 344 -20.29 22.59 -4.73
N CYS A 345 -19.52 21.53 -4.96
CA CYS A 345 -18.55 21.00 -4.00
C CYS A 345 -17.13 21.35 -4.47
N PRO A 346 -16.52 22.39 -3.92
CA PRO A 346 -15.13 22.71 -4.26
C PRO A 346 -14.13 21.69 -3.70
N HIS A 347 -14.59 20.74 -2.89
CA HIS A 347 -13.79 19.70 -2.25
C HIS A 347 -12.65 20.25 -1.39
N ARG A 348 -12.82 21.45 -0.82
CA ARG A 348 -11.87 22.05 0.13
C ARG A 348 -12.18 21.60 1.56
N LEU A 349 -11.13 21.21 2.28
CA LEU A 349 -11.19 20.88 3.69
C LEU A 349 -10.92 22.14 4.52
N LEU A 350 -11.85 22.50 5.38
CA LEU A 350 -11.79 23.68 6.24
C LEU A 350 -11.92 23.28 7.72
N LYS A 351 -11.33 24.09 8.63
CA LYS A 351 -11.47 23.85 10.08
C LYS A 351 -12.86 24.28 10.57
N GLY A 352 -13.45 23.49 11.47
CA GLY A 352 -14.76 23.72 12.05
C GLY A 352 -15.79 22.65 11.73
N ILE A 353 -17.07 22.92 12.02
CA ILE A 353 -18.21 22.03 11.80
C ILE A 353 -19.07 22.62 10.68
N SER A 354 -19.48 21.79 9.70
CA SER A 354 -20.33 22.23 8.60
C SER A 354 -21.75 22.56 9.11
N GLU A 355 -22.31 23.68 8.67
CA GLU A 355 -23.70 24.05 8.91
C GLU A 355 -24.61 23.82 7.67
N ALA A 356 -24.03 23.39 6.55
CA ALA A 356 -24.73 23.29 5.27
C ALA A 356 -25.75 22.13 5.22
N ARG A 357 -27.02 22.45 5.07
CA ARG A 357 -28.13 21.47 4.87
C ARG A 357 -28.40 21.17 3.40
N VAL A 358 -27.42 20.67 2.71
CA VAL A 358 -27.45 20.49 1.26
C VAL A 358 -28.43 19.40 0.82
N GLY A 359 -28.58 18.35 1.60
CA GLY A 359 -29.47 17.22 1.24
C GLY A 359 -30.92 17.63 1.01
N TYR A 360 -31.47 18.45 1.91
CA TYR A 360 -32.83 18.96 1.76
C TYR A 360 -33.00 19.86 0.51
N TRP A 361 -32.00 20.71 0.24
CA TRP A 361 -32.01 21.56 -0.94
C TRP A 361 -32.02 20.78 -2.26
N ILE A 362 -31.18 19.71 -2.35
CA ILE A 362 -31.11 18.83 -3.51
C ILE A 362 -32.49 18.19 -3.77
N VAL A 363 -33.13 17.63 -2.72
CA VAL A 363 -34.43 17.01 -2.84
C VAL A 363 -35.48 18.03 -3.31
N LYS A 364 -35.51 19.21 -2.69
CA LYS A 364 -36.48 20.28 -3.04
C LYS A 364 -36.34 20.70 -4.49
N LYS A 365 -35.09 20.82 -4.99
CA LYS A 365 -34.84 21.23 -6.37
C LYS A 365 -35.12 20.13 -7.39
N LEU A 366 -34.64 18.92 -7.18
CA LEU A 366 -34.80 17.81 -8.14
C LEU A 366 -36.24 17.33 -8.27
N LEU A 367 -37.03 17.45 -7.20
CA LEU A 367 -38.44 17.07 -7.24
C LEU A 367 -39.37 18.24 -7.63
N ASN A 368 -38.83 19.40 -8.03
CA ASN A 368 -39.61 20.61 -8.40
C ASN A 368 -40.71 20.93 -7.39
N MET A 369 -40.43 20.77 -6.07
CA MET A 369 -41.44 20.88 -5.02
C MET A 369 -42.15 22.25 -5.01
N HIS A 370 -41.53 23.29 -5.57
CA HIS A 370 -42.17 24.58 -5.76
C HIS A 370 -43.33 24.53 -6.78
N GLU A 371 -43.20 23.76 -7.88
CA GLU A 371 -44.26 23.59 -8.88
C GLU A 371 -45.39 22.72 -8.32
N LEU A 372 -45.05 21.64 -7.59
CA LEU A 372 -46.03 20.75 -6.95
C LEU A 372 -46.82 21.42 -5.81
N GLU A 373 -46.23 22.37 -5.08
CA GLU A 373 -46.92 23.16 -4.05
C GLU A 373 -47.92 24.17 -4.71
N ILE A 374 -47.56 24.75 -5.87
CA ILE A 374 -48.43 25.65 -6.62
C ILE A 374 -49.59 24.90 -7.28
N GLU A 375 -49.35 23.69 -7.81
CA GLU A 375 -50.44 22.86 -8.37
C GLU A 375 -51.44 22.36 -7.31
N LYS A 376 -51.00 22.11 -6.07
CA LYS A 376 -51.89 21.76 -4.96
C LYS A 376 -52.66 22.92 -4.38
N ALA A 377 -52.22 24.15 -4.63
CA ALA A 377 -52.87 25.38 -4.18
C ALA A 377 -53.86 25.96 -5.22
N ARG A 378 -53.94 25.37 -6.43
CA ARG A 378 -54.94 25.60 -7.46
C ARG A 378 -56.02 24.51 -7.42
#